data_47a0305b3f48b646d933005c1f81539f
#
_entry.id   47a0305b3f48b646d933005c1f81539f
#
_cell.length_a   1.000
_cell.length_b   1.000
_cell.length_c   1.000
_cell.angle_alpha   90.00
_cell.angle_beta   90.00
_cell.angle_gamma   90.00
#
_symmetry.space_group_name_H-M   'P 1'
#
loop_
_entity.id
_entity.type
_entity.pdbx_description
1 polymer ?
#
loop_
_entity_poly.entity_id
_entity_poly.type
_entity_poly.pdbx_seq_one_letter_code
_entity_poly.pdbx_strand_id
1 'polypeptide(L)'
;KIHQIFGNSMLLHLIIGGGLAILLCAMGSWIINHMLNIEAERLVAAHWVYYAAVVMLCLSFITAPIRALFIARENIVYISIVDVLDGVFKLLIAIGLTYITYDKLISYAGLMVGITLFNLLAFAAYAAYKFPEFHCPRCKEWDKELIKELSSFAGWTTYSAGCIIARNQGIAVVLNWFYGTIINSAYGIAQQVLGAVQFVSMSIINAINPQIMKAEGGN
;
A
#
# COMPACT_ATOMS: atom_id res chain seq x y z
N LYS A 1 -3.89 -6.20 25.86
CA LYS A 1 -2.68 -6.35 25.03
C LYS A 1 -2.94 -5.94 23.55
N ILE A 2 -3.96 -6.51 22.87
CA ILE A 2 -4.27 -6.15 21.46
C ILE A 2 -4.59 -4.65 21.31
N HIS A 3 -5.37 -4.07 22.21
CA HIS A 3 -5.70 -2.65 22.23
C HIS A 3 -4.43 -1.75 22.26
N GLN A 4 -3.45 -2.07 23.11
CA GLN A 4 -2.20 -1.34 23.20
C GLN A 4 -1.35 -1.50 21.93
N ILE A 5 -1.27 -2.73 21.39
CA ILE A 5 -0.56 -3.00 20.13
C ILE A 5 -1.17 -2.21 18.98
N PHE A 6 -2.52 -2.20 18.87
CA PHE A 6 -3.20 -1.44 17.84
C PHE A 6 -2.94 0.07 17.94
N GLY A 7 -3.08 0.66 19.14
CA GLY A 7 -2.83 2.08 19.38
C GLY A 7 -1.39 2.50 19.03
N ASN A 8 -0.39 1.74 19.50
CA ASN A 8 1.02 2.01 19.19
C ASN A 8 1.35 1.80 17.71
N SER A 9 0.81 0.75 17.10
CA SER A 9 0.97 0.51 15.65
C SER A 9 0.38 1.66 14.83
N MET A 10 -0.82 2.13 15.18
CA MET A 10 -1.46 3.27 14.51
C MET A 10 -0.63 4.55 14.65
N LEU A 11 -0.13 4.85 15.86
CA LEU A 11 0.74 6.00 16.10
C LEU A 11 2.02 5.92 15.26
N LEU A 12 2.66 4.76 15.23
CA LEU A 12 3.87 4.53 14.43
C LEU A 12 3.61 4.77 12.94
N HIS A 13 2.51 4.23 12.41
CA HIS A 13 2.13 4.43 11.01
C HIS A 13 1.81 5.89 10.68
N LEU A 14 1.14 6.62 11.59
CA LEU A 14 0.86 8.04 11.42
C LEU A 14 2.15 8.88 11.41
N ILE A 15 3.11 8.57 12.28
CA ILE A 15 4.40 9.29 12.34
C ILE A 15 5.21 9.00 11.06
N ILE A 16 5.35 7.73 10.68
CA ILE A 16 6.12 7.34 9.49
C ILE A 16 5.44 7.87 8.22
N GLY A 17 4.14 7.62 8.08
CA GLY A 17 3.36 8.05 6.92
C GLY A 17 3.30 9.57 6.79
N GLY A 18 3.09 10.28 7.89
CA GLY A 18 3.10 11.75 7.93
C GLY A 18 4.48 12.34 7.61
N GLY A 19 5.54 11.79 8.21
CA GLY A 19 6.92 12.21 7.91
C GLY A 19 7.29 11.99 6.45
N LEU A 20 6.94 10.83 5.91
CA LEU A 20 7.17 10.50 4.50
C LEU A 20 6.35 11.40 3.56
N ALA A 21 5.09 11.69 3.91
CA ALA A 21 4.25 12.59 3.14
C ALA A 21 4.81 14.02 3.10
N ILE A 22 5.27 14.55 4.24
CA ILE A 22 5.90 15.88 4.30
C ILE A 22 7.15 15.91 3.42
N LEU A 23 8.00 14.90 3.51
CA LEU A 23 9.20 14.78 2.70
C LEU A 23 8.87 14.72 1.20
N LEU A 24 7.92 13.88 0.80
CA LEU A 24 7.49 13.76 -0.59
C LEU A 24 6.83 15.06 -1.09
N CYS A 25 6.00 15.71 -0.28
CA CYS A 25 5.42 17.00 -0.64
C CYS A 25 6.49 18.08 -0.86
N ALA A 26 7.50 18.13 0.02
CA ALA A 26 8.60 19.09 -0.12
C ALA A 26 9.46 18.83 -1.37
N MET A 27 9.69 17.56 -1.70
CA MET A 27 10.49 17.16 -2.87
C MET A 27 9.70 17.14 -4.18
N GLY A 28 8.37 17.14 -4.13
CA GLY A 28 7.52 16.88 -5.29
C GLY A 28 7.78 17.80 -6.48
N SER A 29 7.78 19.10 -6.25
CA SER A 29 8.07 20.10 -7.29
C SER A 29 9.48 19.95 -7.87
N TRP A 30 10.46 19.63 -7.02
CA TRP A 30 11.83 19.44 -7.48
C TRP A 30 11.97 18.18 -8.34
N ILE A 31 11.36 17.07 -7.92
CA ILE A 31 11.36 15.80 -8.67
C ILE A 31 10.71 16.00 -10.03
N ILE A 32 9.52 16.62 -10.08
CA ILE A 32 8.76 16.80 -11.33
C ILE A 32 9.51 17.71 -12.31
N ASN A 33 10.11 18.80 -11.83
CA ASN A 33 10.72 19.79 -12.70
C ASN A 33 12.17 19.49 -13.08
N HIS A 34 12.89 18.65 -12.32
CA HIS A 34 14.32 18.43 -12.54
C HIS A 34 14.71 16.99 -12.82
N MET A 35 13.95 16.00 -12.32
CA MET A 35 14.27 14.59 -12.52
C MET A 35 13.47 13.94 -13.64
N LEU A 36 12.27 14.46 -13.92
CA LEU A 36 11.37 13.89 -14.92
C LEU A 36 11.37 14.74 -16.19
N ASN A 37 11.50 14.09 -17.32
CA ASN A 37 11.38 14.76 -18.61
C ASN A 37 9.92 14.77 -19.06
N ILE A 38 9.17 15.78 -18.61
CA ILE A 38 7.72 15.91 -18.84
C ILE A 38 7.49 17.12 -19.76
N GLU A 39 6.68 16.94 -20.79
CA GLU A 39 6.25 18.02 -21.67
C GLU A 39 5.55 19.14 -20.89
N ALA A 40 5.84 20.40 -21.25
CA ALA A 40 5.33 21.58 -20.51
C ALA A 40 3.79 21.58 -20.37
N GLU A 41 3.08 21.11 -21.40
CA GLU A 41 1.63 21.01 -21.41
C GLU A 41 1.07 19.99 -20.39
N ARG A 42 1.91 19.00 -19.99
CA ARG A 42 1.54 17.91 -19.06
C ARG A 42 2.00 18.14 -17.64
N LEU A 43 2.75 19.20 -17.36
CA LEU A 43 3.27 19.48 -16.01
C LEU A 43 2.17 19.59 -14.95
N VAL A 44 1.05 20.23 -15.28
CA VAL A 44 -0.09 20.38 -14.38
C VAL A 44 -0.67 19.01 -14.01
N ALA A 45 -0.89 18.14 -15.01
CA ALA A 45 -1.37 16.79 -14.80
C ALA A 45 -0.39 15.97 -13.96
N ALA A 46 0.92 16.11 -14.22
CA ALA A 46 1.97 15.41 -13.46
C ALA A 46 1.96 15.81 -11.97
N HIS A 47 1.79 17.09 -11.65
CA HIS A 47 1.65 17.56 -10.27
C HIS A 47 0.41 16.97 -9.60
N TRP A 48 -0.74 16.97 -10.27
CA TRP A 48 -1.97 16.36 -9.73
C TRP A 48 -1.79 14.88 -9.44
N VAL A 49 -1.21 14.11 -10.36
CA VAL A 49 -0.95 12.67 -10.17
C VAL A 49 0.03 12.43 -9.03
N TYR A 50 1.08 13.22 -8.95
CA TYR A 50 2.07 13.10 -7.87
C TYR A 50 1.45 13.32 -6.50
N TYR A 51 0.73 14.43 -6.30
CA TYR A 51 0.11 14.70 -5.01
C TYR A 51 -1.05 13.73 -4.70
N ALA A 52 -1.79 13.27 -5.70
CA ALA A 52 -2.75 12.18 -5.54
C ALA A 52 -2.08 10.89 -5.03
N ALA A 53 -0.91 10.55 -5.58
CA ALA A 53 -0.13 9.40 -5.12
C ALA A 53 0.33 9.57 -3.66
N VAL A 54 0.77 10.76 -3.26
CA VAL A 54 1.13 11.06 -1.86
C VAL A 54 -0.09 10.92 -0.93
N VAL A 55 -1.26 11.41 -1.35
CA VAL A 55 -2.51 11.24 -0.56
C VAL A 55 -2.86 9.75 -0.44
N MET A 56 -2.82 8.98 -1.53
CA MET A 56 -3.08 7.54 -1.49
C MET A 56 -2.10 6.81 -0.57
N LEU A 57 -0.83 7.20 -0.57
CA LEU A 57 0.18 6.67 0.34
C LEU A 57 -0.22 6.91 1.80
N CYS A 58 -0.60 8.15 2.17
CA CYS A 58 -1.05 8.48 3.52
C CYS A 58 -2.26 7.65 3.94
N LEU A 59 -3.28 7.54 3.08
CA LEU A 59 -4.48 6.73 3.35
C LEU A 59 -4.11 5.25 3.55
N SER A 60 -3.16 4.73 2.77
CA SER A 60 -2.68 3.35 2.90
C SER A 60 -1.97 3.10 4.22
N PHE A 61 -1.13 4.05 4.69
CA PHE A 61 -0.49 3.97 6.00
C PHE A 61 -1.51 3.92 7.15
N ILE A 62 -2.61 4.67 7.04
CA ILE A 62 -3.69 4.64 8.04
C ILE A 62 -4.47 3.32 7.96
N THR A 63 -4.69 2.80 6.75
CA THR A 63 -5.44 1.57 6.53
C THR A 63 -4.68 0.32 7.00
N ALA A 64 -3.34 0.32 6.93
CA ALA A 64 -2.51 -0.84 7.23
C ALA A 64 -2.74 -1.43 8.64
N PRO A 65 -2.68 -0.66 9.75
CA PRO A 65 -2.93 -1.21 11.09
C PRO A 65 -4.39 -1.65 11.28
N ILE A 66 -5.34 -1.02 10.58
CA ILE A 66 -6.74 -1.44 10.62
C ILE A 66 -6.89 -2.82 9.97
N ARG A 67 -6.32 -3.04 8.78
CA ARG A 67 -6.30 -4.36 8.12
C ARG A 67 -5.61 -5.42 8.98
N ALA A 68 -4.52 -5.08 9.66
CA ALA A 68 -3.83 -5.97 10.59
C ALA A 68 -4.76 -6.42 11.75
N LEU A 69 -5.63 -5.53 12.24
CA LEU A 69 -6.63 -5.88 13.25
C LEU A 69 -7.64 -6.93 12.73
N PHE A 70 -8.09 -6.82 11.46
CA PHE A 70 -8.95 -7.83 10.83
C PHE A 70 -8.27 -9.19 10.72
N ILE A 71 -6.98 -9.21 10.36
CA ILE A 71 -6.18 -10.44 10.29
C ILE A 71 -6.05 -11.05 11.68
N ALA A 72 -5.71 -10.25 12.70
CA ALA A 72 -5.60 -10.70 14.08
C ALA A 72 -6.92 -11.23 14.67
N ARG A 73 -8.06 -10.76 14.14
CA ARG A 73 -9.41 -11.23 14.47
C ARG A 73 -9.95 -12.31 13.54
N GLU A 74 -9.09 -12.86 12.66
CA GLU A 74 -9.43 -13.90 11.69
C GLU A 74 -10.61 -13.53 10.75
N ASN A 75 -10.89 -12.22 10.58
CA ASN A 75 -11.97 -11.75 9.73
C ASN A 75 -11.50 -11.53 8.28
N ILE A 76 -10.96 -12.58 7.69
CA ILE A 76 -10.37 -12.57 6.34
C ILE A 76 -11.47 -12.40 5.27
N VAL A 77 -12.67 -12.90 5.54
CA VAL A 77 -13.80 -12.81 4.60
C VAL A 77 -14.13 -11.35 4.28
N TYR A 78 -14.17 -10.48 5.30
CA TYR A 78 -14.44 -9.06 5.07
C TYR A 78 -13.34 -8.38 4.25
N ILE A 79 -12.07 -8.71 4.53
CA ILE A 79 -10.93 -8.23 3.73
C ILE A 79 -11.12 -8.62 2.27
N SER A 80 -11.45 -9.88 2.01
CA SER A 80 -11.65 -10.38 0.64
C SER A 80 -12.80 -9.69 -0.09
N ILE A 81 -13.90 -9.40 0.62
CA ILE A 81 -15.03 -8.65 0.04
C ILE A 81 -14.61 -7.25 -0.37
N VAL A 82 -13.91 -6.53 0.51
CA VAL A 82 -13.44 -5.17 0.20
C VAL A 82 -12.41 -5.18 -0.94
N ASP A 83 -11.50 -6.16 -0.97
CA ASP A 83 -10.50 -6.30 -2.04
C ASP A 83 -11.15 -6.62 -3.40
N VAL A 84 -12.21 -7.43 -3.43
CA VAL A 84 -13.00 -7.69 -4.65
C VAL A 84 -13.70 -6.42 -5.12
N LEU A 85 -14.33 -5.67 -4.21
CA LEU A 85 -14.97 -4.40 -4.53
C LEU A 85 -13.97 -3.37 -5.06
N ASP A 86 -12.78 -3.29 -4.44
CA ASP A 86 -11.66 -2.46 -4.92
C ASP A 86 -11.30 -2.80 -6.37
N GLY A 87 -11.14 -4.09 -6.69
CA GLY A 87 -10.86 -4.55 -8.04
C GLY A 87 -11.97 -4.21 -9.04
N VAL A 88 -13.23 -4.40 -8.66
CA VAL A 88 -14.39 -4.04 -9.49
C VAL A 88 -14.43 -2.54 -9.75
N PHE A 89 -14.23 -1.71 -8.73
CA PHE A 89 -14.21 -0.24 -8.90
C PHE A 89 -13.05 0.21 -9.81
N LYS A 90 -11.87 -0.37 -9.68
CA LYS A 90 -10.73 -0.09 -10.58
C LYS A 90 -11.05 -0.45 -12.03
N LEU A 91 -11.72 -1.58 -12.25
CA LEU A 91 -12.19 -1.96 -13.58
C LEU A 91 -13.24 -0.98 -14.14
N LEU A 92 -14.20 -0.58 -13.32
CA LEU A 92 -15.22 0.39 -13.70
C LEU A 92 -14.59 1.75 -14.04
N ILE A 93 -13.58 2.19 -13.27
CA ILE A 93 -12.82 3.40 -13.58
C ILE A 93 -12.12 3.25 -14.94
N ALA A 94 -11.44 2.15 -15.19
CA ALA A 94 -10.73 1.93 -16.45
C ALA A 94 -11.67 2.00 -17.66
N ILE A 95 -12.87 1.40 -17.54
CA ILE A 95 -13.91 1.48 -18.57
C ILE A 95 -14.48 2.91 -18.66
N GLY A 96 -14.80 3.53 -17.52
CA GLY A 96 -15.38 4.88 -17.44
C GLY A 96 -14.48 5.96 -18.04
N LEU A 97 -13.15 5.82 -17.90
CA LEU A 97 -12.18 6.74 -18.48
C LEU A 97 -12.25 6.84 -20.01
N THR A 98 -12.79 5.83 -20.68
CA THR A 98 -12.99 5.87 -22.14
C THR A 98 -14.02 6.92 -22.54
N TYR A 99 -14.99 7.20 -21.69
CA TYR A 99 -16.10 8.12 -21.90
C TYR A 99 -15.82 9.54 -21.36
N ILE A 100 -14.75 9.73 -20.56
CA ILE A 100 -14.39 11.03 -20.01
C ILE A 100 -13.71 11.89 -21.07
N THR A 101 -14.22 13.10 -21.29
CA THR A 101 -13.69 14.09 -22.21
C THR A 101 -12.65 15.02 -21.59
N TYR A 102 -12.61 15.08 -20.26
CA TYR A 102 -11.61 15.83 -19.48
C TYR A 102 -10.27 15.09 -19.47
N ASP A 103 -9.22 15.71 -18.94
CA ASP A 103 -7.90 15.06 -18.83
C ASP A 103 -8.01 13.73 -18.11
N LYS A 104 -7.77 12.64 -18.86
CA LYS A 104 -7.93 11.26 -18.37
C LYS A 104 -6.98 10.94 -17.23
N LEU A 105 -5.79 11.55 -17.22
CA LEU A 105 -4.77 11.29 -16.22
C LEU A 105 -5.17 11.90 -14.87
N ILE A 106 -5.66 13.15 -14.89
CA ILE A 106 -6.16 13.83 -13.68
C ILE A 106 -7.38 13.11 -13.13
N SER A 107 -8.32 12.77 -14.02
CA SER A 107 -9.55 12.03 -13.65
C SER A 107 -9.23 10.68 -13.04
N TYR A 108 -8.28 9.94 -13.63
CA TYR A 108 -7.82 8.65 -13.10
C TYR A 108 -7.24 8.81 -11.70
N ALA A 109 -6.33 9.76 -11.50
CA ALA A 109 -5.70 10.00 -10.21
C ALA A 109 -6.74 10.35 -9.12
N GLY A 110 -7.70 11.23 -9.42
CA GLY A 110 -8.77 11.60 -8.49
C GLY A 110 -9.67 10.42 -8.12
N LEU A 111 -10.07 9.62 -9.10
CA LEU A 111 -10.91 8.43 -8.88
C LEU A 111 -10.16 7.35 -8.07
N MET A 112 -8.86 7.19 -8.27
CA MET A 112 -8.04 6.26 -7.47
C MET A 112 -7.90 6.70 -6.01
N VAL A 113 -7.76 8.01 -5.75
CA VAL A 113 -7.85 8.56 -4.38
C VAL A 113 -9.21 8.23 -3.77
N GLY A 114 -10.29 8.38 -4.54
CA GLY A 114 -11.66 8.05 -4.10
C GLY A 114 -11.80 6.58 -3.69
N ILE A 115 -11.26 5.64 -4.47
CA ILE A 115 -11.26 4.20 -4.10
C ILE A 115 -10.43 3.96 -2.83
N THR A 116 -9.25 4.57 -2.72
CA THR A 116 -8.40 4.38 -1.54
C THR A 116 -9.10 4.92 -0.28
N LEU A 117 -9.78 6.06 -0.40
CA LEU A 117 -10.60 6.61 0.68
C LEU A 117 -11.79 5.70 1.02
N PHE A 118 -12.49 5.16 0.01
CA PHE A 118 -13.55 4.17 0.21
C PHE A 118 -13.05 2.96 0.99
N ASN A 119 -11.90 2.40 0.63
CA ASN A 119 -11.29 1.28 1.34
C ASN A 119 -11.01 1.62 2.82
N LEU A 120 -10.41 2.77 3.08
CA LEU A 120 -10.18 3.24 4.46
C LEU A 120 -11.49 3.34 5.23
N LEU A 121 -12.51 3.98 4.66
CA LEU A 121 -13.81 4.17 5.32
C LEU A 121 -14.54 2.84 5.55
N ALA A 122 -14.49 1.91 4.58
CA ALA A 122 -15.10 0.59 4.73
C ALA A 122 -14.46 -0.19 5.89
N PHE A 123 -13.12 -0.24 5.94
CA PHE A 123 -12.41 -0.91 7.03
C PHE A 123 -12.64 -0.20 8.38
N ALA A 124 -12.55 1.13 8.42
CA ALA A 124 -12.73 1.90 9.65
C ALA A 124 -14.15 1.79 10.21
N ALA A 125 -15.18 1.90 9.36
CA ALA A 125 -16.57 1.80 9.77
C ALA A 125 -16.91 0.42 10.35
N TYR A 126 -16.49 -0.65 9.68
CA TYR A 126 -16.70 -2.01 10.18
C TYR A 126 -15.89 -2.28 11.45
N ALA A 127 -14.65 -1.82 11.53
CA ALA A 127 -13.82 -1.96 12.71
C ALA A 127 -14.44 -1.24 13.92
N ALA A 128 -14.94 -0.02 13.72
CA ALA A 128 -15.62 0.76 14.76
C ALA A 128 -16.88 0.07 15.27
N TYR A 129 -17.60 -0.64 14.41
CA TYR A 129 -18.81 -1.38 14.78
C TYR A 129 -18.48 -2.71 15.48
N LYS A 130 -17.49 -3.44 15.00
CA LYS A 130 -17.27 -4.85 15.38
C LYS A 130 -16.16 -5.04 16.41
N PHE A 131 -15.13 -4.19 16.43
CA PHE A 131 -13.93 -4.40 17.22
C PHE A 131 -13.78 -3.35 18.31
N PRO A 132 -13.89 -3.73 19.59
CA PRO A 132 -13.75 -2.80 20.72
C PRO A 132 -12.32 -2.25 20.85
N GLU A 133 -11.33 -2.87 20.21
CA GLU A 133 -9.95 -2.40 20.16
C GLU A 133 -9.74 -1.23 19.21
N PHE A 134 -10.66 -1.03 18.28
CA PHE A 134 -10.59 0.08 17.34
C PHE A 134 -10.92 1.39 18.04
N HIS A 135 -9.94 2.26 18.15
CA HIS A 135 -10.09 3.58 18.75
C HIS A 135 -9.11 4.58 18.12
N CYS A 136 -9.39 5.85 18.32
CA CYS A 136 -8.44 6.89 17.93
C CYS A 136 -7.20 6.82 18.84
N PRO A 137 -5.99 6.68 18.28
CA PRO A 137 -4.77 6.53 19.08
C PRO A 137 -4.54 7.77 19.93
N ARG A 138 -4.19 7.58 21.20
CA ARG A 138 -3.87 8.66 22.12
C ARG A 138 -2.36 8.69 22.36
N CYS A 139 -1.77 9.88 22.37
CA CYS A 139 -0.33 10.02 22.69
C CYS A 139 0.05 9.48 24.08
N LYS A 140 -0.91 9.33 24.98
CA LYS A 140 -0.71 8.70 26.30
C LYS A 140 -0.47 7.18 26.25
N GLU A 141 -0.81 6.54 25.12
CA GLU A 141 -0.64 5.09 24.93
C GLU A 141 0.74 4.72 24.41
N TRP A 142 1.61 5.71 24.23
CA TRP A 142 2.97 5.54 23.77
C TRP A 142 3.79 4.67 24.74
N ASP A 143 4.05 3.45 24.31
CA ASP A 143 4.90 2.48 25.01
C ASP A 143 6.22 2.31 24.23
N LYS A 144 7.31 2.81 24.84
CA LYS A 144 8.63 2.81 24.21
C LYS A 144 9.16 1.42 23.92
N GLU A 145 8.91 0.45 24.81
CA GLU A 145 9.38 -0.93 24.61
C GLU A 145 8.62 -1.61 23.47
N LEU A 146 7.30 -1.47 23.47
CA LEU A 146 6.45 -2.01 22.41
C LEU A 146 6.76 -1.38 21.05
N ILE A 147 6.98 -0.06 21.00
CA ILE A 147 7.36 0.61 19.75
C ILE A 147 8.74 0.18 19.27
N LYS A 148 9.70 -0.03 20.18
CA LYS A 148 11.02 -0.56 19.80
C LYS A 148 10.91 -1.95 19.22
N GLU A 149 10.10 -2.82 19.81
CA GLU A 149 9.82 -4.18 19.31
C GLU A 149 9.16 -4.13 17.92
N LEU A 150 8.08 -3.36 17.77
CA LEU A 150 7.38 -3.16 16.51
C LEU A 150 8.30 -2.57 15.43
N SER A 151 9.08 -1.55 15.77
CA SER A 151 9.99 -0.90 14.82
C SER A 151 11.14 -1.83 14.41
N SER A 152 11.66 -2.65 15.32
CA SER A 152 12.69 -3.64 15.00
C SER A 152 12.13 -4.70 14.05
N PHE A 153 10.96 -5.25 14.34
CA PHE A 153 10.30 -6.21 13.46
C PHE A 153 9.98 -5.60 12.07
N ALA A 154 9.38 -4.40 12.06
CA ALA A 154 9.09 -3.68 10.83
C ALA A 154 10.36 -3.35 10.03
N GLY A 155 11.44 -2.96 10.71
CA GLY A 155 12.73 -2.66 10.11
C GLY A 155 13.32 -3.87 9.37
N TRP A 156 13.35 -5.03 10.01
CA TRP A 156 13.83 -6.27 9.39
C TRP A 156 12.96 -6.71 8.22
N THR A 157 11.63 -6.59 8.35
CA THR A 157 10.68 -6.93 7.29
C THR A 157 10.85 -5.98 6.09
N THR A 158 10.99 -4.69 6.36
CA THR A 158 11.21 -3.67 5.32
C THR A 158 12.56 -3.86 4.63
N TYR A 159 13.62 -4.17 5.39
CA TYR A 159 14.93 -4.49 4.83
C TYR A 159 14.87 -5.70 3.89
N SER A 160 14.23 -6.79 4.33
CA SER A 160 14.03 -7.98 3.52
C SER A 160 13.24 -7.68 2.24
N ALA A 161 12.12 -6.96 2.35
CA ALA A 161 11.33 -6.54 1.19
C ALA A 161 12.14 -5.63 0.25
N GLY A 162 12.92 -4.71 0.81
CA GLY A 162 13.82 -3.83 0.06
C GLY A 162 14.87 -4.59 -0.73
N CYS A 163 15.48 -5.63 -0.15
CA CYS A 163 16.42 -6.51 -0.85
C CYS A 163 15.77 -7.23 -2.03
N ILE A 164 14.53 -7.71 -1.88
CA ILE A 164 13.78 -8.37 -2.95
C ILE A 164 13.49 -7.38 -4.09
N ILE A 165 13.02 -6.17 -3.76
CA ILE A 165 12.75 -5.11 -4.74
C ILE A 165 14.05 -4.70 -5.44
N ALA A 166 15.13 -4.45 -4.68
CA ALA A 166 16.43 -4.07 -5.24
C ALA A 166 16.98 -5.15 -6.19
N ARG A 167 16.83 -6.43 -5.84
CA ARG A 167 17.19 -7.54 -6.72
C ARG A 167 16.39 -7.51 -8.03
N ASN A 168 15.07 -7.41 -7.94
CA ASN A 168 14.21 -7.47 -9.14
C ASN A 168 14.41 -6.25 -10.04
N GLN A 169 14.48 -5.04 -9.48
CA GLN A 169 14.76 -3.82 -10.23
C GLN A 169 16.21 -3.76 -10.73
N GLY A 170 17.15 -4.24 -9.91
CA GLY A 170 18.56 -4.32 -10.32
C GLY A 170 18.75 -5.24 -11.53
N ILE A 171 18.10 -6.39 -11.57
CA ILE A 171 18.12 -7.27 -12.75
C ILE A 171 17.56 -6.55 -13.98
N ALA A 172 16.44 -5.85 -13.86
CA ALA A 172 15.85 -5.09 -14.95
C ALA A 172 16.79 -4.00 -15.50
N VAL A 173 17.47 -3.26 -14.61
CA VAL A 173 18.47 -2.25 -14.98
C VAL A 173 19.66 -2.88 -15.70
N VAL A 174 20.21 -3.97 -15.16
CA VAL A 174 21.35 -4.68 -15.77
C VAL A 174 20.96 -5.22 -17.14
N LEU A 175 19.79 -5.85 -17.27
CA LEU A 175 19.32 -6.35 -18.57
C LEU A 175 19.14 -5.23 -19.58
N ASN A 176 18.58 -4.09 -19.16
CA ASN A 176 18.44 -2.94 -20.04
C ASN A 176 19.80 -2.38 -20.48
N TRP A 177 20.75 -2.33 -19.57
CA TRP A 177 22.08 -1.77 -19.83
C TRP A 177 22.91 -2.62 -20.80
N PHE A 178 22.88 -3.96 -20.62
CA PHE A 178 23.68 -4.87 -21.44
C PHE A 178 22.97 -5.36 -22.71
N TYR A 179 21.65 -5.51 -22.68
CA TYR A 179 20.87 -6.15 -23.75
C TYR A 179 19.78 -5.26 -24.35
N GLY A 180 19.61 -4.05 -23.82
CA GLY A 180 18.66 -3.07 -24.34
C GLY A 180 17.19 -3.36 -23.95
N THR A 181 16.31 -2.54 -24.52
CA THR A 181 14.89 -2.47 -24.12
C THR A 181 14.07 -3.71 -24.50
N ILE A 182 14.43 -4.40 -25.58
CA ILE A 182 13.68 -5.60 -26.05
C ILE A 182 13.78 -6.73 -25.04
N ILE A 183 15.00 -7.06 -24.61
CA ILE A 183 15.23 -8.13 -23.62
C ILE A 183 14.64 -7.73 -22.26
N ASN A 184 14.77 -6.46 -21.86
CA ASN A 184 14.17 -5.95 -20.64
C ASN A 184 12.62 -6.04 -20.66
N SER A 185 12.00 -5.77 -21.81
CA SER A 185 10.55 -5.93 -21.99
C SER A 185 10.11 -7.40 -21.88
N ALA A 186 10.87 -8.32 -22.48
CA ALA A 186 10.61 -9.77 -22.36
C ALA A 186 10.72 -10.24 -20.89
N TYR A 187 11.73 -9.74 -20.16
CA TYR A 187 11.87 -10.00 -18.73
C TYR A 187 10.68 -9.45 -17.95
N GLY A 188 10.20 -8.25 -18.27
CA GLY A 188 9.00 -7.66 -17.66
C GLY A 188 7.76 -8.53 -17.84
N ILE A 189 7.55 -9.08 -19.04
CA ILE A 189 6.44 -10.02 -19.33
C ILE A 189 6.60 -11.29 -18.50
N ALA A 190 7.80 -11.87 -18.45
CA ALA A 190 8.08 -13.06 -17.64
C ALA A 190 7.79 -12.82 -16.15
N GLN A 191 8.14 -11.63 -15.62
CA GLN A 191 7.83 -11.24 -14.25
C GLN A 191 6.32 -11.09 -13.99
N GLN A 192 5.54 -10.64 -14.96
CA GLN A 192 4.08 -10.58 -14.84
C GLN A 192 3.47 -11.98 -14.73
N VAL A 193 3.93 -12.92 -15.55
CA VAL A 193 3.48 -14.33 -15.48
C VAL A 193 3.87 -14.94 -14.14
N LEU A 194 5.11 -14.73 -13.70
CA LEU A 194 5.57 -15.19 -12.39
C LEU A 194 4.74 -14.60 -11.25
N GLY A 195 4.43 -13.30 -11.32
CA GLY A 195 3.56 -12.63 -10.34
C GLY A 195 2.16 -13.23 -10.27
N ALA A 196 1.57 -13.59 -11.42
CA ALA A 196 0.26 -14.26 -11.46
C ALA A 196 0.29 -15.64 -10.76
N VAL A 197 1.34 -16.44 -10.99
CA VAL A 197 1.53 -17.73 -10.32
C VAL A 197 1.75 -17.53 -8.81
N GLN A 198 2.60 -16.56 -8.44
CA GLN A 198 2.85 -16.24 -7.04
C GLN A 198 1.59 -15.77 -6.31
N PHE A 199 0.71 -15.02 -6.98
CA PHE A 199 -0.56 -14.57 -6.40
C PHE A 199 -1.41 -15.75 -5.93
N VAL A 200 -1.53 -16.82 -6.71
CA VAL A 200 -2.25 -18.03 -6.32
C VAL A 200 -1.62 -18.69 -5.09
N SER A 201 -0.29 -18.84 -5.09
CA SER A 201 0.46 -19.43 -3.97
C SER A 201 0.30 -18.62 -2.69
N MET A 202 0.41 -17.28 -2.79
CA MET A 202 0.26 -16.38 -1.64
C MET A 202 -1.17 -16.38 -1.09
N SER A 203 -2.17 -16.53 -1.95
CA SER A 203 -3.57 -16.63 -1.51
C SER A 203 -3.79 -17.85 -0.63
N ILE A 204 -3.18 -18.99 -0.97
CA ILE A 204 -3.22 -20.21 -0.16
C ILE A 204 -2.48 -20.02 1.16
N ILE A 205 -1.28 -19.45 1.13
CA ILE A 205 -0.47 -19.20 2.32
C ILE A 205 -1.21 -18.26 3.28
N ASN A 206 -1.79 -17.18 2.78
CA ASN A 206 -2.54 -16.22 3.59
C ASN A 206 -3.79 -16.84 4.25
N ALA A 207 -4.42 -17.83 3.62
CA ALA A 207 -5.55 -18.55 4.19
C ALA A 207 -5.15 -19.51 5.31
N ILE A 208 -3.97 -20.13 5.21
CA ILE A 208 -3.51 -21.17 6.14
C ILE A 208 -2.70 -20.57 7.30
N ASN A 209 -1.95 -19.51 7.05
CA ASN A 209 -1.00 -18.91 8.01
C ASN A 209 -1.62 -18.56 9.38
N PRO A 210 -2.83 -17.96 9.48
CA PRO A 210 -3.45 -17.70 10.78
C PRO A 210 -3.74 -18.96 11.59
N GLN A 211 -4.08 -20.06 10.91
CA GLN A 211 -4.37 -21.34 11.55
C GLN A 211 -3.10 -22.01 12.11
N ILE A 212 -1.99 -21.92 11.37
CA ILE A 212 -0.69 -22.43 11.83
C ILE A 212 -0.23 -21.63 13.06
N MET A 213 -0.29 -20.30 13.00
CA MET A 213 0.10 -19.42 14.11
C MET A 213 -0.73 -19.69 15.39
N LYS A 214 -2.01 -20.02 15.22
CA LYS A 214 -2.90 -20.34 16.34
C LYS A 214 -2.59 -21.72 16.93
N ALA A 215 -2.24 -22.70 16.10
CA ALA A 215 -1.86 -24.03 16.57
C ALA A 215 -0.53 -24.01 17.35
N GLU A 216 0.45 -23.21 16.94
CA GLU A 216 1.71 -23.02 17.68
C GLU A 216 1.55 -22.18 18.94
N GLY A 217 0.71 -21.15 18.94
CA GLY A 217 0.48 -20.30 20.11
C GLY A 217 -0.46 -20.90 21.16
N GLY A 218 -1.09 -22.03 20.89
CA GLY A 218 -2.00 -22.76 21.80
C GLY A 218 -1.34 -23.86 22.64
N ASN A 219 -0.04 -24.07 22.47
CA ASN A 219 0.82 -24.85 23.33
C ASN A 219 1.64 -23.90 24.21
#